data_079e61b074e5bb8bd70647c34296f316
#
_entry.id   079e61b074e5bb8bd70647c34296f316
#
_cell.length_a   1.000
_cell.length_b   1.000
_cell.length_c   1.000
_cell.angle_alpha   90.00
_cell.angle_beta   90.00
_cell.angle_gamma   90.00
#
_symmetry.space_group_name_H-M   'P 1'
#
loop_
_entity.id
_entity.type
_entity.pdbx_description
1 polymer ?
#
loop_
_entity_poly.entity_id
_entity_poly.type
_entity_poly.pdbx_seq_one_letter_code
_entity_poly.pdbx_strand_id
1 'polypeptide(L)'
;MRLPPPADAAAPFTAREVTDMKARLVALITAPVALAVPASAGAAGIAVSSACPVSGAKVALSGSGFTPGATVRFGDDVSGSTVADAAGNIATTFTAARVTTVSPRAFRVTATDGANPAIAVAARFRVIRDSLLTNAPLGGAPRGKTTWVFVGFPAGTAIYGHYRFGGRTVKNYRFGMPAGPCGTLTVRARRVPVPAARLHSGTWTLQLDQRRHFRTTGPKRVIPFRVFRTLL
;
A
#
# COMPACT_ATOMS: atom_id res chain seq x y z
N MET A 1 4.44 -15.51 47.85
CA MET A 1 3.58 -15.86 46.69
C MET A 1 4.08 -17.16 46.10
N ARG A 2 3.27 -18.23 46.18
CA ARG A 2 3.64 -19.59 45.72
C ARG A 2 3.11 -19.82 44.31
N LEU A 3 3.96 -20.36 43.46
CA LEU A 3 3.63 -20.84 42.11
C LEU A 3 2.90 -22.20 42.20
N PRO A 4 1.92 -22.50 41.35
CA PRO A 4 1.29 -23.81 41.24
C PRO A 4 2.15 -24.77 40.39
N PRO A 5 2.03 -26.10 40.61
CA PRO A 5 2.80 -27.12 39.94
C PRO A 5 2.22 -27.51 38.56
N PRO A 6 3.02 -28.20 37.72
CA PRO A 6 2.59 -28.65 36.39
C PRO A 6 1.74 -29.94 36.50
N ALA A 7 0.76 -30.08 35.59
CA ALA A 7 -0.11 -31.27 35.49
C ALA A 7 0.52 -32.34 34.58
N ASP A 8 0.46 -33.55 35.04
CA ASP A 8 1.02 -34.79 34.51
C ASP A 8 0.19 -35.43 33.37
N ALA A 9 0.95 -36.10 32.51
CA ALA A 9 0.74 -37.44 31.96
C ALA A 9 -0.51 -37.76 31.12
N ALA A 10 -0.28 -37.90 29.83
CA ALA A 10 -1.12 -38.66 28.89
C ALA A 10 -0.70 -40.15 28.88
N ALA A 11 -1.69 -41.02 29.06
CA ALA A 11 -1.54 -42.49 29.04
C ALA A 11 -1.54 -43.04 27.61
N PRO A 12 -0.90 -44.20 27.34
CA PRO A 12 -0.81 -44.79 26.01
C PRO A 12 -2.06 -45.64 25.67
N PHE A 13 -2.54 -45.48 24.45
CA PHE A 13 -3.59 -46.37 23.89
C PHE A 13 -2.96 -47.66 23.34
N THR A 14 -3.40 -48.78 23.87
CA THR A 14 -3.05 -50.14 23.47
C THR A 14 -3.72 -50.53 22.16
N ALA A 15 -2.93 -51.13 21.29
CA ALA A 15 -3.36 -51.80 20.08
C ALA A 15 -4.27 -53.03 20.43
N ARG A 16 -5.34 -53.16 19.71
CA ARG A 16 -6.20 -54.37 19.73
C ARG A 16 -6.22 -54.97 18.33
N GLU A 17 -5.65 -56.17 18.24
CA GLU A 17 -5.78 -57.12 17.14
C GLU A 17 -7.25 -57.37 16.80
N VAL A 18 -7.57 -57.38 15.52
CA VAL A 18 -8.77 -58.06 15.02
C VAL A 18 -8.43 -58.83 13.77
N THR A 19 -8.47 -60.08 13.98
CA THR A 19 -8.43 -61.30 13.20
C THR A 19 -9.13 -61.25 11.84
N ASP A 20 -8.40 -61.72 10.87
CA ASP A 20 -8.67 -62.57 9.72
C ASP A 20 -10.15 -62.83 9.36
N MET A 21 -10.55 -62.36 8.17
CA MET A 21 -11.71 -62.89 7.46
C MET A 21 -11.46 -62.89 5.95
N LYS A 22 -11.11 -64.07 5.46
CA LYS A 22 -11.07 -64.40 4.04
C LYS A 22 -12.45 -64.17 3.41
N ALA A 23 -12.61 -63.21 2.56
CA ALA A 23 -13.78 -63.04 1.71
C ALA A 23 -13.37 -62.77 0.26
N ARG A 24 -13.92 -63.54 -0.60
CA ARG A 24 -13.66 -63.75 -2.01
C ARG A 24 -13.71 -62.47 -2.84
N LEU A 25 -12.68 -62.35 -3.69
CA LEU A 25 -12.53 -61.34 -4.73
C LEU A 25 -13.61 -61.50 -5.79
N VAL A 26 -14.55 -60.57 -5.87
CA VAL A 26 -15.32 -60.29 -7.10
C VAL A 26 -14.85 -58.92 -7.59
N ALA A 27 -14.00 -58.93 -8.61
CA ALA A 27 -13.52 -57.75 -9.28
C ALA A 27 -14.63 -57.14 -10.14
N LEU A 28 -15.39 -56.21 -9.58
CA LEU A 28 -16.19 -55.26 -10.35
C LEU A 28 -15.27 -54.15 -10.82
N ILE A 29 -14.91 -54.13 -12.07
CA ILE A 29 -14.23 -53.01 -12.75
C ILE A 29 -15.27 -51.92 -12.92
N THR A 30 -15.40 -51.05 -11.91
CA THR A 30 -16.08 -49.76 -12.06
C THR A 30 -15.07 -48.77 -12.64
N ALA A 31 -15.16 -48.50 -13.94
CA ALA A 31 -14.44 -47.38 -14.55
C ALA A 31 -14.88 -46.08 -13.86
N PRO A 32 -13.96 -45.26 -13.34
CA PRO A 32 -14.33 -43.96 -12.81
C PRO A 32 -14.74 -43.08 -13.99
N VAL A 33 -16.03 -42.80 -14.13
CA VAL A 33 -16.52 -41.70 -14.95
C VAL A 33 -16.01 -40.43 -14.23
N ALA A 34 -14.90 -39.88 -14.72
CA ALA A 34 -14.44 -38.57 -14.31
C ALA A 34 -15.52 -37.56 -14.76
N LEU A 35 -16.42 -37.25 -13.84
CA LEU A 35 -17.28 -36.07 -13.96
C LEU A 35 -16.34 -34.84 -14.01
N ALA A 36 -16.06 -34.36 -15.23
CA ALA A 36 -15.45 -33.07 -15.44
C ALA A 36 -16.44 -32.05 -14.88
N VAL A 37 -16.22 -31.65 -13.62
CA VAL A 37 -16.90 -30.53 -13.03
C VAL A 37 -16.51 -29.32 -13.91
N PRO A 38 -17.47 -28.68 -14.60
CA PRO A 38 -17.14 -27.47 -15.34
C PRO A 38 -16.57 -26.48 -14.33
N ALA A 39 -15.31 -26.13 -14.49
CA ALA A 39 -14.72 -25.03 -13.76
C ALA A 39 -15.64 -23.83 -14.00
N SER A 40 -16.33 -23.36 -12.97
CA SER A 40 -17.11 -22.14 -13.04
C SER A 40 -16.17 -21.06 -13.58
N ALA A 41 -16.42 -20.62 -14.82
CA ALA A 41 -15.67 -19.53 -15.42
C ALA A 41 -15.94 -18.29 -14.57
N GLY A 42 -15.11 -18.08 -13.56
CA GLY A 42 -15.10 -16.86 -12.76
C GLY A 42 -14.90 -15.69 -13.73
N ALA A 43 -15.63 -14.60 -13.54
CA ALA A 43 -15.45 -13.42 -14.36
C ALA A 43 -13.96 -13.04 -14.36
N ALA A 44 -13.42 -12.76 -15.55
CA ALA A 44 -12.03 -12.33 -15.66
C ALA A 44 -11.80 -11.04 -14.87
N GLY A 45 -10.64 -10.93 -14.27
CA GLY A 45 -10.30 -9.75 -13.47
C GLY A 45 -8.79 -9.53 -13.36
N ILE A 46 -8.39 -8.28 -13.14
CA ILE A 46 -7.01 -7.90 -12.85
C ILE A 46 -6.93 -7.02 -11.62
N ALA A 47 -5.81 -7.12 -10.91
CA ALA A 47 -5.50 -6.32 -9.74
C ALA A 47 -4.05 -5.83 -9.77
N VAL A 48 -3.82 -4.63 -9.27
CA VAL A 48 -2.49 -4.07 -9.04
C VAL A 48 -2.14 -4.18 -7.54
N SER A 49 -0.90 -4.51 -7.22
CA SER A 49 -0.43 -4.70 -5.84
C SER A 49 -0.51 -3.45 -4.97
N SER A 50 -0.59 -2.28 -5.59
CA SER A 50 -0.73 -1.00 -4.90
C SER A 50 -1.67 -0.08 -5.66
N ALA A 51 -2.70 0.41 -4.98
CA ALA A 51 -3.62 1.40 -5.54
C ALA A 51 -2.97 2.78 -5.70
N CYS A 52 -1.81 3.02 -5.09
CA CYS A 52 -1.06 4.28 -5.20
C CYS A 52 0.45 4.07 -5.09
N PRO A 53 1.10 3.48 -6.12
CA PRO A 53 2.55 3.34 -6.13
C PRO A 53 3.26 4.68 -6.28
N VAL A 54 4.52 4.71 -5.84
CA VAL A 54 5.42 5.83 -6.10
C VAL A 54 5.93 5.78 -7.54
N SER A 55 6.12 6.95 -8.14
CA SER A 55 6.70 7.15 -9.48
C SER A 55 7.98 6.34 -9.67
N GLY A 56 8.05 5.54 -10.73
CA GLY A 56 9.18 4.67 -11.04
C GLY A 56 9.28 3.38 -10.22
N ALA A 57 8.36 3.14 -9.27
CA ALA A 57 8.34 1.88 -8.52
C ALA A 57 7.90 0.70 -9.38
N LYS A 58 8.40 -0.50 -9.05
CA LYS A 58 7.89 -1.75 -9.60
C LYS A 58 6.55 -2.10 -8.95
N VAL A 59 5.55 -2.39 -9.78
CA VAL A 59 4.18 -2.71 -9.36
C VAL A 59 3.84 -4.08 -9.91
N ALA A 60 3.42 -5.01 -9.05
CA ALA A 60 2.94 -6.29 -9.51
C ALA A 60 1.49 -6.15 -10.03
N LEU A 61 1.22 -6.82 -11.14
CA LEU A 61 -0.09 -6.99 -11.75
C LEU A 61 -0.41 -8.47 -11.74
N SER A 62 -1.56 -8.83 -11.19
CA SER A 62 -2.09 -10.20 -11.18
C SER A 62 -3.49 -10.22 -11.76
N GLY A 63 -3.92 -11.37 -12.24
CA GLY A 63 -5.28 -11.53 -12.76
C GLY A 63 -5.64 -12.99 -12.95
N SER A 64 -6.91 -13.25 -13.23
CA SER A 64 -7.46 -14.60 -13.45
C SER A 64 -8.60 -14.55 -14.45
N GLY A 65 -9.03 -15.75 -14.93
CA GLY A 65 -10.15 -15.87 -15.85
C GLY A 65 -9.78 -15.64 -17.32
N PHE A 66 -8.50 -15.68 -17.67
CA PHE A 66 -8.01 -15.66 -19.04
C PHE A 66 -7.97 -17.07 -19.63
N THR A 67 -7.90 -17.16 -20.96
CA THR A 67 -7.73 -18.46 -21.65
C THR A 67 -6.37 -19.06 -21.29
N PRO A 68 -6.30 -20.30 -20.78
CA PRO A 68 -5.04 -20.96 -20.47
C PRO A 68 -4.07 -20.96 -21.64
N GLY A 69 -2.82 -20.57 -21.40
CA GLY A 69 -1.77 -20.47 -22.42
C GLY A 69 -1.90 -19.28 -23.39
N ALA A 70 -2.96 -18.48 -23.30
CA ALA A 70 -3.12 -17.33 -24.16
C ALA A 70 -2.17 -16.18 -23.79
N THR A 71 -1.75 -15.42 -24.79
CA THR A 71 -1.02 -14.17 -24.58
C THR A 71 -2.01 -13.08 -24.18
N VAL A 72 -1.88 -12.57 -22.97
CA VAL A 72 -2.64 -11.41 -22.48
C VAL A 72 -1.86 -10.12 -22.73
N ARG A 73 -2.46 -9.20 -23.48
CA ARG A 73 -1.86 -7.89 -23.83
C ARG A 73 -2.35 -6.80 -22.91
N PHE A 74 -1.43 -5.94 -22.51
CA PHE A 74 -1.75 -4.75 -21.71
C PHE A 74 -1.81 -3.50 -22.57
N GLY A 75 -2.76 -2.63 -22.25
CA GLY A 75 -3.02 -1.38 -22.94
C GLY A 75 -3.30 -0.22 -21.98
N ASP A 76 -3.71 0.92 -22.52
CA ASP A 76 -3.86 2.22 -21.90
C ASP A 76 -2.49 2.78 -21.41
N ASP A 77 -2.38 3.07 -20.10
CA ASP A 77 -1.17 3.68 -19.53
C ASP A 77 -0.04 2.67 -19.22
N VAL A 78 -0.31 1.37 -19.39
CA VAL A 78 0.67 0.29 -19.18
C VAL A 78 0.74 -0.57 -20.44
N SER A 79 1.91 -0.69 -21.03
CA SER A 79 2.14 -1.53 -22.22
C SER A 79 2.91 -2.80 -21.86
N GLY A 80 2.69 -3.85 -22.65
CA GLY A 80 3.37 -5.13 -22.51
C GLY A 80 2.44 -6.32 -22.71
N SER A 81 2.94 -7.50 -22.40
CA SER A 81 2.15 -8.75 -22.45
C SER A 81 2.71 -9.77 -21.47
N THR A 82 1.90 -10.77 -21.15
CA THR A 82 2.28 -11.97 -20.41
C THR A 82 1.50 -13.16 -20.93
N VAL A 83 1.87 -14.36 -20.54
CA VAL A 83 1.14 -15.59 -20.91
C VAL A 83 0.36 -16.04 -19.69
N ALA A 84 -0.91 -16.40 -19.89
CA ALA A 84 -1.74 -16.99 -18.84
C ALA A 84 -1.25 -18.42 -18.55
N ASP A 85 -1.22 -18.80 -17.28
CA ASP A 85 -0.86 -20.15 -16.85
C ASP A 85 -1.96 -21.18 -17.21
N ALA A 86 -1.74 -22.45 -16.86
CA ALA A 86 -2.69 -23.53 -17.13
C ALA A 86 -4.04 -23.36 -16.41
N ALA A 87 -4.12 -22.51 -15.38
CA ALA A 87 -5.35 -22.18 -14.66
C ALA A 87 -5.98 -20.86 -15.16
N GLY A 88 -5.41 -20.20 -16.18
CA GLY A 88 -5.87 -18.92 -16.70
C GLY A 88 -5.49 -17.72 -15.82
N ASN A 89 -4.47 -17.86 -14.97
CA ASN A 89 -3.97 -16.73 -14.18
C ASN A 89 -2.80 -16.04 -14.88
N ILE A 90 -2.63 -14.76 -14.58
CA ILE A 90 -1.48 -13.97 -14.99
C ILE A 90 -0.78 -13.36 -13.79
N ALA A 91 0.55 -13.26 -13.88
CA ALA A 91 1.38 -12.53 -12.92
C ALA A 91 2.53 -11.86 -13.67
N THR A 92 2.67 -10.56 -13.50
CA THR A 92 3.74 -9.76 -14.11
C THR A 92 4.05 -8.52 -13.29
N THR A 93 5.03 -7.74 -13.71
CA THR A 93 5.35 -6.47 -13.10
C THR A 93 5.51 -5.39 -14.16
N PHE A 94 5.11 -4.18 -13.84
CA PHE A 94 5.38 -3.00 -14.65
C PHE A 94 6.03 -1.90 -13.80
N THR A 95 6.58 -0.88 -14.47
CA THR A 95 7.13 0.29 -13.78
C THR A 95 6.10 1.40 -13.78
N ALA A 96 5.75 1.92 -12.61
CA ALA A 96 4.83 3.04 -12.48
C ALA A 96 5.35 4.28 -13.24
N ALA A 97 4.47 4.94 -13.97
CA ALA A 97 4.81 6.10 -14.78
C ALA A 97 5.45 7.22 -13.95
N ARG A 98 6.30 8.03 -14.59
CA ARG A 98 6.89 9.21 -13.94
C ARG A 98 5.83 10.31 -13.78
N VAL A 99 5.69 10.83 -12.57
CA VAL A 99 4.77 11.92 -12.21
C VAL A 99 5.57 13.04 -11.57
N THR A 100 5.39 14.26 -12.05
CA THR A 100 6.11 15.46 -11.55
C THR A 100 5.25 16.32 -10.64
N THR A 101 3.93 16.14 -10.68
CA THR A 101 2.95 16.91 -9.87
C THR A 101 2.94 16.45 -8.41
N VAL A 102 2.53 17.35 -7.51
CA VAL A 102 2.32 17.01 -6.10
C VAL A 102 1.07 16.13 -5.93
N SER A 103 0.03 16.39 -6.72
CA SER A 103 -1.23 15.64 -6.65
C SER A 103 -1.09 14.25 -7.30
N PRO A 104 -1.73 13.22 -6.74
CA PRO A 104 -1.79 11.90 -7.34
C PRO A 104 -2.40 11.94 -8.74
N ARG A 105 -1.76 11.32 -9.72
CA ARG A 105 -2.26 11.21 -11.09
C ARG A 105 -2.93 9.86 -11.30
N ALA A 106 -4.10 9.85 -11.93
CA ALA A 106 -4.84 8.63 -12.25
C ALA A 106 -4.24 7.94 -13.48
N PHE A 107 -4.21 6.61 -13.45
CA PHE A 107 -3.77 5.72 -14.51
C PHE A 107 -4.75 4.55 -14.63
N ARG A 108 -4.75 3.92 -15.80
CA ARG A 108 -5.53 2.73 -16.11
C ARG A 108 -4.64 1.69 -16.78
N VAL A 109 -4.90 0.43 -16.51
CA VAL A 109 -4.38 -0.70 -17.26
C VAL A 109 -5.53 -1.55 -17.73
N THR A 110 -5.56 -1.88 -19.02
CA THR A 110 -6.50 -2.84 -19.60
C THR A 110 -5.71 -4.09 -19.97
N ALA A 111 -6.25 -5.27 -19.63
CA ALA A 111 -5.71 -6.56 -20.03
C ALA A 111 -6.71 -7.22 -21.00
N THR A 112 -6.26 -7.56 -22.19
CA THR A 112 -7.05 -8.20 -23.25
C THR A 112 -6.48 -9.56 -23.57
N ASP A 113 -7.33 -10.59 -23.55
CA ASP A 113 -6.97 -11.95 -23.91
C ASP A 113 -6.75 -12.05 -25.43
N GLY A 114 -5.60 -12.58 -25.85
CA GLY A 114 -5.26 -12.71 -27.26
C GLY A 114 -6.02 -13.83 -27.98
N ALA A 115 -6.48 -14.86 -27.27
CA ALA A 115 -7.30 -15.95 -27.83
C ALA A 115 -8.79 -15.60 -27.83
N ASN A 116 -9.24 -14.78 -26.87
CA ASN A 116 -10.63 -14.34 -26.77
C ASN A 116 -10.70 -12.83 -26.48
N PRO A 117 -10.67 -11.96 -27.49
CA PRO A 117 -10.68 -10.50 -27.30
C PRO A 117 -11.93 -9.96 -26.58
N ALA A 118 -13.01 -10.73 -26.44
CA ALA A 118 -14.16 -10.37 -25.64
C ALA A 118 -13.82 -10.34 -24.13
N ILE A 119 -12.76 -11.03 -23.71
CA ILE A 119 -12.21 -10.94 -22.37
C ILE A 119 -11.26 -9.74 -22.32
N ALA A 120 -11.83 -8.58 -21.95
CA ALA A 120 -11.10 -7.34 -21.72
C ALA A 120 -11.47 -6.76 -20.37
N VAL A 121 -10.51 -6.67 -19.46
CA VAL A 121 -10.70 -6.20 -18.07
C VAL A 121 -9.74 -5.08 -17.74
N ALA A 122 -10.15 -4.19 -16.84
CA ALA A 122 -9.33 -3.02 -16.51
C ALA A 122 -9.22 -2.80 -15.00
N ALA A 123 -8.04 -2.32 -14.58
CA ALA A 123 -7.82 -1.81 -13.24
C ALA A 123 -7.41 -0.34 -13.28
N ARG A 124 -7.81 0.41 -12.24
CA ARG A 124 -7.43 1.82 -12.06
C ARG A 124 -6.54 1.94 -10.84
N PHE A 125 -5.54 2.79 -10.94
CA PHE A 125 -4.65 3.12 -9.85
C PHE A 125 -4.21 4.58 -9.94
N ARG A 126 -3.52 5.07 -8.92
CA ARG A 126 -2.96 6.42 -8.94
C ARG A 126 -1.46 6.33 -8.70
N VAL A 127 -0.69 7.23 -9.27
CA VAL A 127 0.75 7.32 -9.03
C VAL A 127 1.05 8.62 -8.32
N ILE A 128 1.86 8.57 -7.29
CA ILE A 128 2.38 9.74 -6.57
C ILE A 128 3.84 9.97 -6.94
N ARG A 129 4.28 11.24 -6.94
CA ARG A 129 5.67 11.59 -7.28
C ARG A 129 6.67 10.97 -6.31
N ASP A 130 6.44 11.14 -5.02
CA ASP A 130 7.29 10.67 -3.93
C ASP A 130 6.44 10.25 -2.73
N SER A 131 6.97 9.40 -1.86
CA SER A 131 6.41 9.17 -0.54
C SER A 131 6.67 10.39 0.36
N LEU A 132 5.78 10.62 1.34
CA LEU A 132 5.85 11.69 2.33
C LEU A 132 6.02 13.10 1.70
N LEU A 133 5.30 13.34 0.60
CA LEU A 133 5.33 14.62 -0.10
C LEU A 133 4.42 15.65 0.57
N THR A 134 4.86 16.91 0.56
CA THR A 134 4.04 18.07 0.94
C THR A 134 4.37 19.26 0.06
N ASN A 135 3.40 20.15 -0.12
CA ASN A 135 3.63 21.45 -0.75
C ASN A 135 4.42 22.41 0.14
N ALA A 136 4.51 22.15 1.45
CA ALA A 136 5.26 22.92 2.45
C ALA A 136 5.24 24.44 2.21
N PRO A 137 4.09 25.12 2.26
CA PRO A 137 3.99 26.55 1.91
C PRO A 137 4.57 27.42 3.03
N LEU A 138 5.89 27.40 3.20
CA LEU A 138 6.63 28.08 4.27
C LEU A 138 7.03 29.51 3.93
N GLY A 139 6.82 29.95 2.68
CA GLY A 139 7.05 31.35 2.28
C GLY A 139 5.98 32.30 2.81
N GLY A 140 6.34 33.59 3.04
CA GLY A 140 5.47 34.66 3.50
C GLY A 140 5.33 34.73 5.03
N ALA A 141 4.32 35.46 5.53
CA ALA A 141 4.15 35.72 6.97
C ALA A 141 4.03 34.43 7.79
N PRO A 142 4.87 34.23 8.82
CA PRO A 142 4.92 32.94 9.56
C PRO A 142 3.59 32.58 10.22
N ARG A 143 2.81 33.54 10.67
CA ARG A 143 1.52 33.33 11.34
C ARG A 143 0.34 33.19 10.39
N GLY A 144 0.51 33.46 9.10
CA GLY A 144 -0.54 33.33 8.10
C GLY A 144 -1.04 31.89 8.04
N LYS A 145 -2.35 31.72 7.84
CA LYS A 145 -2.93 30.42 7.49
C LYS A 145 -2.76 30.15 6.01
N THR A 146 -2.49 28.91 5.68
CA THR A 146 -2.35 28.44 4.29
C THR A 146 -2.86 27.02 4.15
N THR A 147 -3.07 26.59 2.93
CA THR A 147 -3.46 25.22 2.62
C THR A 147 -2.22 24.35 2.53
N TRP A 148 -2.15 23.34 3.37
CA TRP A 148 -1.17 22.27 3.33
C TRP A 148 -1.76 21.07 2.58
N VAL A 149 -0.97 20.50 1.71
CA VAL A 149 -1.30 19.26 1.00
C VAL A 149 -0.23 18.23 1.32
N PHE A 150 -0.65 17.10 1.86
CA PHE A 150 0.20 15.96 2.17
C PHE A 150 -0.20 14.78 1.28
N VAL A 151 0.77 14.02 0.79
CA VAL A 151 0.56 12.86 -0.08
C VAL A 151 1.57 11.77 0.28
N GLY A 152 1.15 10.50 0.24
CA GLY A 152 2.02 9.37 0.49
C GLY A 152 2.27 9.07 1.97
N PHE A 153 1.49 9.64 2.86
CA PHE A 153 1.52 9.30 4.28
C PHE A 153 0.57 8.11 4.55
N PRO A 154 1.00 7.06 5.25
CA PRO A 154 0.11 5.96 5.62
C PRO A 154 -1.19 6.45 6.25
N ALA A 155 -2.34 5.94 5.75
CA ALA A 155 -3.66 6.30 6.26
C ALA A 155 -3.85 5.81 7.70
N GLY A 156 -4.77 6.44 8.44
CA GLY A 156 -5.13 6.03 9.81
C GLY A 156 -4.19 6.52 10.92
N THR A 157 -3.04 7.10 10.59
CA THR A 157 -2.12 7.67 11.58
C THR A 157 -1.91 9.16 11.32
N ALA A 158 -2.01 9.99 12.35
CA ALA A 158 -1.91 11.44 12.20
C ALA A 158 -0.52 11.90 11.75
N ILE A 159 -0.50 12.95 10.92
CA ILE A 159 0.72 13.63 10.51
C ILE A 159 1.06 14.69 11.57
N TYR A 160 2.32 14.69 12.01
CA TYR A 160 2.88 15.68 12.91
C TYR A 160 4.00 16.46 12.24
N GLY A 161 4.07 17.75 12.56
CA GLY A 161 5.18 18.64 12.23
C GLY A 161 5.97 18.99 13.47
N HIS A 162 7.26 18.71 13.44
CA HIS A 162 8.20 19.06 14.50
C HIS A 162 9.00 20.29 14.06
N TYR A 163 8.63 21.45 14.57
CA TYR A 163 9.31 22.72 14.30
C TYR A 163 10.52 22.86 15.21
N ARG A 164 11.70 22.94 14.59
CA ARG A 164 12.98 22.92 15.31
C ARG A 164 13.79 24.19 15.01
N PHE A 165 14.46 24.70 16.03
CA PHE A 165 15.40 25.80 15.96
C PHE A 165 16.61 25.51 16.85
N GLY A 166 17.83 25.75 16.37
CA GLY A 166 19.05 25.48 17.13
C GLY A 166 19.17 24.02 17.59
N GLY A 167 18.72 23.06 16.79
CA GLY A 167 18.76 21.64 17.15
C GLY A 167 17.66 21.18 18.12
N ARG A 168 16.86 22.08 18.69
CA ARG A 168 15.81 21.77 19.68
C ARG A 168 14.42 21.81 19.05
N THR A 169 13.52 20.92 19.48
CA THR A 169 12.10 20.96 19.09
C THR A 169 11.39 22.06 19.90
N VAL A 170 10.93 23.09 19.20
CA VAL A 170 10.21 24.22 19.79
C VAL A 170 8.71 23.96 19.85
N LYS A 171 8.17 23.27 18.83
CA LYS A 171 6.73 22.95 18.73
C LYS A 171 6.50 21.65 17.98
N ASN A 172 5.64 20.80 18.54
CA ASN A 172 4.99 19.71 17.83
C ASN A 172 3.58 20.19 17.45
N TYR A 173 3.21 19.96 16.20
CA TYR A 173 1.90 20.36 15.67
C TYR A 173 1.26 19.18 14.94
N ARG A 174 0.00 18.88 15.25
CA ARG A 174 -0.78 17.83 14.60
C ARG A 174 -1.55 18.43 13.42
N PHE A 175 -1.28 17.99 12.20
CA PHE A 175 -2.01 18.43 11.00
C PHE A 175 -3.34 17.71 10.83
N GLY A 176 -3.40 16.41 11.05
CA GLY A 176 -4.57 15.58 10.84
C GLY A 176 -4.22 14.17 10.42
N MET A 177 -5.23 13.37 10.09
CA MET A 177 -5.06 12.02 9.59
C MET A 177 -5.22 12.00 8.07
N PRO A 178 -4.25 11.44 7.32
CA PRO A 178 -4.39 11.22 5.89
C PRO A 178 -5.42 10.11 5.63
N ALA A 179 -6.05 10.16 4.46
CA ALA A 179 -7.07 9.21 4.03
C ALA A 179 -6.83 8.72 2.60
N GLY A 180 -7.55 7.65 2.24
CA GLY A 180 -7.51 7.04 0.92
C GLY A 180 -6.20 6.29 0.61
N PRO A 181 -6.14 5.59 -0.53
CA PRO A 181 -5.03 4.72 -0.89
C PRO A 181 -3.71 5.47 -1.10
N CYS A 182 -3.77 6.75 -1.46
CA CYS A 182 -2.59 7.61 -1.63
C CYS A 182 -2.19 8.36 -0.35
N GLY A 183 -2.84 8.09 0.78
CA GLY A 183 -2.53 8.73 2.05
C GLY A 183 -2.52 10.26 1.94
N THR A 184 -3.62 10.86 1.50
CA THR A 184 -3.73 12.28 1.24
C THR A 184 -4.39 13.02 2.40
N LEU A 185 -3.92 14.23 2.67
CA LEU A 185 -4.56 15.16 3.60
C LEU A 185 -4.41 16.59 3.06
N THR A 186 -5.54 17.30 2.97
CA THR A 186 -5.54 18.75 2.72
C THR A 186 -6.11 19.44 3.93
N VAL A 187 -5.36 20.39 4.49
CA VAL A 187 -5.74 21.10 5.71
C VAL A 187 -5.31 22.56 5.67
N ARG A 188 -6.16 23.44 6.17
CA ARG A 188 -5.82 24.86 6.37
C ARG A 188 -5.22 25.06 7.75
N ALA A 189 -3.94 25.35 7.82
CA ALA A 189 -3.20 25.50 9.05
C ALA A 189 -2.25 26.73 9.01
N ARG A 190 -1.76 27.16 10.16
CA ARG A 190 -0.70 28.18 10.23
C ARG A 190 0.58 27.65 9.59
N ARG A 191 1.31 28.53 8.89
CA ARG A 191 2.60 28.17 8.29
C ARG A 191 3.59 27.73 9.36
N VAL A 192 3.72 28.54 10.42
CA VAL A 192 4.56 28.23 11.57
C VAL A 192 3.71 28.39 12.83
N PRO A 193 3.18 27.30 13.42
CA PRO A 193 2.29 27.35 14.58
C PRO A 193 3.05 27.51 15.91
N VAL A 194 4.15 28.26 15.86
CA VAL A 194 4.99 28.57 17.04
C VAL A 194 4.52 29.87 17.65
N PRO A 195 4.38 29.96 19.00
CA PRO A 195 4.08 31.23 19.69
C PRO A 195 5.09 32.32 19.36
N ALA A 196 4.63 33.60 19.32
CA ALA A 196 5.49 34.73 18.96
C ALA A 196 6.74 34.82 19.80
N ALA A 197 6.60 34.68 21.12
CA ALA A 197 7.71 34.72 22.07
C ALA A 197 8.80 33.66 21.82
N ARG A 198 8.47 32.59 21.12
CA ARG A 198 9.41 31.50 20.77
C ARG A 198 9.80 31.47 19.29
N LEU A 199 9.32 32.46 18.52
CA LEU A 199 9.63 32.55 17.09
C LEU A 199 10.90 33.40 16.92
N HIS A 200 12.04 32.75 16.74
CA HIS A 200 13.32 33.37 16.52
C HIS A 200 13.60 33.58 15.03
N SER A 201 14.27 34.65 14.66
CA SER A 201 14.82 34.84 13.32
C SER A 201 15.93 33.83 13.05
N GLY A 202 16.05 33.38 11.82
CA GLY A 202 17.10 32.47 11.42
C GLY A 202 16.58 31.21 10.75
N THR A 203 17.43 30.19 10.66
CA THR A 203 17.12 28.92 9.99
C THR A 203 16.42 27.95 10.92
N TRP A 204 15.26 27.51 10.49
CA TRP A 204 14.43 26.51 11.14
C TRP A 204 14.41 25.23 10.32
N THR A 205 14.04 24.15 10.98
CA THR A 205 13.78 22.86 10.32
C THR A 205 12.38 22.38 10.71
N LEU A 206 11.58 22.03 9.71
CA LEU A 206 10.33 21.31 9.87
C LEU A 206 10.56 19.86 9.52
N GLN A 207 10.40 18.95 10.48
CA GLN A 207 10.31 17.52 10.20
C GLN A 207 8.84 17.12 10.23
N LEU A 208 8.41 16.42 9.18
CA LEU A 208 7.07 15.85 9.04
C LEU A 208 7.18 14.32 9.14
N ASP A 209 6.41 13.73 10.01
CA ASP A 209 6.29 12.28 10.18
C ASP A 209 4.94 11.92 10.83
N GLN A 210 4.75 10.65 11.20
CA GLN A 210 3.53 10.18 11.86
C GLN A 210 3.74 9.83 13.33
N ARG A 211 4.68 10.49 13.98
CA ARG A 211 4.99 10.31 15.41
C ARG A 211 4.66 11.57 16.19
N ARG A 212 3.98 11.40 17.32
CA ARG A 212 3.65 12.53 18.21
C ARG A 212 4.88 13.26 18.75
N HIS A 213 5.96 12.52 18.99
CA HIS A 213 7.21 13.05 19.51
C HIS A 213 8.30 12.95 18.46
N PHE A 214 9.15 13.97 18.39
CA PHE A 214 10.30 14.01 17.48
C PHE A 214 11.21 12.78 17.65
N ARG A 215 11.58 12.19 16.52
CA ARG A 215 12.59 11.12 16.43
C ARG A 215 13.48 11.36 15.23
N THR A 216 14.75 10.95 15.35
CA THR A 216 15.71 11.05 14.24
C THR A 216 15.63 9.89 13.27
N THR A 217 14.97 8.79 13.65
CA THR A 217 14.84 7.56 12.86
C THR A 217 13.45 7.40 12.26
N GLY A 218 13.31 6.58 11.22
CA GLY A 218 12.05 6.23 10.54
C GLY A 218 11.68 7.17 9.40
N PRO A 219 10.59 6.83 8.67
CA PRO A 219 10.11 7.61 7.54
C PRO A 219 9.76 9.03 7.95
N LYS A 220 10.36 10.01 7.29
CA LYS A 220 10.16 11.43 7.56
C LYS A 220 10.49 12.28 6.34
N ARG A 221 9.87 13.47 6.28
CA ARG A 221 10.28 14.56 5.37
C ARG A 221 10.87 15.70 6.20
N VAL A 222 12.04 16.15 5.81
CA VAL A 222 12.73 17.27 6.49
C VAL A 222 12.81 18.45 5.53
N ILE A 223 12.40 19.62 5.98
CA ILE A 223 12.31 20.84 5.19
C ILE A 223 12.98 21.99 5.96
N PRO A 224 14.12 22.50 5.52
CA PRO A 224 14.70 23.71 6.05
C PRO A 224 13.90 24.93 5.57
N PHE A 225 13.74 25.94 6.42
CA PHE A 225 13.14 27.22 6.06
C PHE A 225 13.71 28.36 6.92
N ARG A 226 13.59 29.58 6.42
CA ARG A 226 14.04 30.77 7.16
C ARG A 226 12.85 31.57 7.67
N VAL A 227 12.97 32.06 8.90
CA VAL A 227 12.08 33.05 9.52
C VAL A 227 12.81 34.36 9.58
N PHE A 228 12.21 35.37 8.99
CA PHE A 228 12.67 36.75 9.13
C PHE A 228 11.74 37.47 10.12
N ARG A 229 12.30 38.04 11.16
CA ARG A 229 11.56 38.89 12.06
C ARG A 229 11.56 40.30 11.43
N THR A 230 10.47 40.66 10.78
CA THR A 230 10.24 42.06 10.43
C THR A 230 10.02 42.77 11.76
N LEU A 231 10.91 43.67 12.10
CA LEU A 231 10.67 44.61 13.19
C LEU A 231 9.48 45.47 12.76
N LEU A 232 8.34 45.31 13.42
CA LEU A 232 7.21 46.21 13.36
C LEU A 232 7.50 47.34 14.35
#